data_9f9bcdc7b0147cfff84a87623e8471fe
#
_entry.id   9f9bcdc7b0147cfff84a87623e8471fe
#
_cell.length_a   1.000
_cell.length_b   1.000
_cell.length_c   1.000
_cell.angle_alpha   90.00
_cell.angle_beta   90.00
_cell.angle_gamma   90.00
#
_symmetry.space_group_name_H-M   'P 1'
#
loop_
_entity.id
_entity.type
_entity.pdbx_description
1 polymer ?
#
loop_
_entity_poly.entity_id
_entity_poly.type
_entity_poly.pdbx_seq_one_letter_code
_entity_poly.pdbx_strand_id
1 'polypeptide(L)'
;MSPVAPPPAPPRLSLQTAAIAPDTTALRSLDWDRSRFDIEFGLRNGTTYNAFLIRGQRTALIDTSHAKFRESWLPQLQSLIDPRAIDHLVVSHTEPDHSGLVADLLELNPDLEVVGSKVAINYLEHQVHRPFRSRAVKSGDSLDLGCADGGTSDHRLEFVSAPNLHWPDTIFSYDHGSGVLYSCDAFGLHYCSDEVFDSDPGAIAPDFRF
;
A
#
# COMPACT_ATOMS: atom_id res chain seq x y z
N MET A 1 -18.54 -25.67 37.37
CA MET A 1 -17.49 -25.14 36.43
C MET A 1 -18.21 -24.81 35.13
N SER A 2 -18.33 -23.55 34.77
CA SER A 2 -18.87 -23.19 33.46
C SER A 2 -17.89 -23.62 32.36
N PRO A 3 -18.36 -24.17 31.24
CA PRO A 3 -17.47 -24.56 30.13
C PRO A 3 -16.75 -23.30 29.61
N VAL A 4 -15.42 -23.41 29.47
CA VAL A 4 -14.61 -22.36 28.84
C VAL A 4 -15.06 -22.30 27.36
N ALA A 5 -15.43 -21.10 26.91
CA ALA A 5 -15.78 -20.89 25.52
C ALA A 5 -14.62 -21.33 24.59
N PRO A 6 -14.89 -21.97 23.45
CA PRO A 6 -13.85 -22.30 22.51
C PRO A 6 -13.12 -21.02 22.05
N PRO A 7 -11.82 -21.11 21.70
CA PRO A 7 -11.10 -19.98 21.17
C PRO A 7 -11.79 -19.46 19.88
N PRO A 8 -11.77 -18.14 19.61
CA PRO A 8 -12.33 -17.61 18.38
C PRO A 8 -11.66 -18.25 17.16
N ALA A 9 -12.41 -18.43 16.09
CA ALA A 9 -11.86 -18.89 14.83
C ALA A 9 -10.76 -17.91 14.35
N PRO A 10 -9.71 -18.40 13.65
CA PRO A 10 -8.70 -17.52 13.10
C PRO A 10 -9.34 -16.54 12.12
N PRO A 11 -8.84 -15.28 12.05
CA PRO A 11 -9.38 -14.28 11.14
C PRO A 11 -9.27 -14.74 9.70
N ARG A 12 -10.28 -14.46 8.89
CA ARG A 12 -10.29 -14.77 7.47
C ARG A 12 -9.47 -13.71 6.72
N LEU A 13 -8.26 -14.09 6.31
CA LEU A 13 -7.32 -13.26 5.56
C LEU A 13 -7.13 -13.88 4.17
N SER A 14 -7.18 -13.07 3.12
CA SER A 14 -6.87 -13.51 1.77
C SER A 14 -6.13 -12.44 0.97
N LEU A 15 -5.49 -12.84 -0.13
CA LEU A 15 -4.77 -11.94 -1.02
C LEU A 15 -5.40 -12.00 -2.40
N GLN A 16 -5.36 -10.87 -3.09
CA GLN A 16 -5.76 -10.76 -4.48
C GLN A 16 -4.75 -9.87 -5.22
N THR A 17 -4.48 -10.22 -6.48
CA THR A 17 -3.74 -9.36 -7.39
C THR A 17 -4.59 -9.04 -8.59
N ALA A 18 -4.52 -7.81 -9.08
CA ALA A 18 -5.26 -7.36 -10.25
C ALA A 18 -4.45 -6.33 -11.06
N ALA A 19 -4.46 -6.46 -12.38
CA ALA A 19 -4.00 -5.38 -13.25
C ALA A 19 -5.03 -4.24 -13.19
N ILE A 20 -4.59 -3.04 -12.85
CA ILE A 20 -5.47 -1.86 -12.71
C ILE A 20 -5.22 -0.80 -13.79
N ALA A 21 -4.01 -0.82 -14.38
CA ALA A 21 -3.61 0.06 -15.47
C ALA A 21 -2.48 -0.64 -16.25
N PRO A 22 -2.02 -0.09 -17.40
CA PRO A 22 -0.83 -0.60 -18.09
C PRO A 22 0.35 -0.73 -17.12
N ASP A 23 1.04 -1.86 -17.18
CA ASP A 23 2.23 -2.18 -16.39
C ASP A 23 2.05 -2.02 -14.85
N THR A 24 0.80 -1.90 -14.37
CA THR A 24 0.47 -1.63 -12.98
C THR A 24 -0.41 -2.73 -12.38
N THR A 25 0.07 -3.32 -11.29
CA THR A 25 -0.63 -4.40 -10.57
C THR A 25 -0.92 -3.98 -9.13
N ALA A 26 -2.19 -4.06 -8.72
CA ALA A 26 -2.57 -3.94 -7.31
C ALA A 26 -2.34 -5.27 -6.59
N LEU A 27 -1.75 -5.21 -5.39
CA LEU A 27 -1.68 -6.29 -4.42
C LEU A 27 -2.63 -5.92 -3.28
N ARG A 28 -3.73 -6.66 -3.16
CA ARG A 28 -4.79 -6.37 -2.20
C ARG A 28 -4.75 -7.40 -1.06
N SER A 29 -4.68 -6.92 0.16
CA SER A 29 -4.74 -7.74 1.38
C SER A 29 -6.13 -7.59 1.98
N LEU A 30 -6.93 -8.65 1.87
CA LEU A 30 -8.36 -8.67 2.24
C LEU A 30 -8.51 -9.18 3.67
N ASP A 31 -8.91 -8.29 4.58
CA ASP A 31 -9.10 -8.55 6.00
C ASP A 31 -10.61 -8.57 6.31
N TRP A 32 -11.23 -9.71 6.02
CA TRP A 32 -12.68 -9.89 6.04
C TRP A 32 -13.33 -9.72 7.41
N ASP A 33 -12.59 -10.12 8.44
CA ASP A 33 -13.14 -10.19 9.81
C ASP A 33 -12.62 -9.07 10.70
N ARG A 34 -11.99 -8.05 10.11
CA ARG A 34 -11.56 -6.88 10.87
C ARG A 34 -12.79 -6.12 11.36
N SER A 35 -13.03 -6.19 12.65
CA SER A 35 -14.19 -5.55 13.29
C SER A 35 -13.91 -4.16 13.83
N ARG A 36 -12.63 -3.75 13.86
CA ARG A 36 -12.20 -2.46 14.41
C ARG A 36 -10.92 -1.99 13.77
N PHE A 37 -10.88 -0.73 13.34
CA PHE A 37 -9.68 -0.03 12.90
C PHE A 37 -9.37 1.05 13.92
N ASP A 38 -8.13 1.13 14.40
CA ASP A 38 -7.75 1.90 15.56
C ASP A 38 -8.62 1.61 16.81
N ILE A 39 -8.63 2.52 17.78
CA ILE A 39 -9.40 2.35 19.01
C ILE A 39 -10.87 2.74 18.80
N GLU A 40 -11.14 3.65 17.86
CA GLU A 40 -12.41 4.39 17.78
C GLU A 40 -13.35 3.91 16.67
N PHE A 41 -12.81 3.26 15.59
CA PHE A 41 -13.62 2.92 14.43
C PHE A 41 -14.06 1.45 14.42
N GLY A 42 -15.35 1.21 14.66
CA GLY A 42 -15.97 -0.09 14.43
C GLY A 42 -16.21 -0.32 12.95
N LEU A 43 -15.73 -1.46 12.40
CA LEU A 43 -15.91 -1.81 11.02
C LEU A 43 -17.04 -2.83 10.85
N ARG A 44 -17.87 -2.68 9.80
CA ARG A 44 -18.96 -3.59 9.49
C ARG A 44 -18.57 -4.62 8.44
N ASN A 45 -17.71 -4.22 7.50
CA ASN A 45 -17.40 -4.98 6.28
C ASN A 45 -15.90 -5.27 6.14
N GLY A 46 -15.18 -5.41 7.25
CA GLY A 46 -13.74 -5.60 7.21
C GLY A 46 -12.97 -4.40 6.62
N THR A 47 -11.79 -4.66 6.08
CA THR A 47 -10.99 -3.64 5.39
C THR A 47 -10.07 -4.29 4.36
N THR A 48 -9.55 -3.49 3.43
CA THR A 48 -8.58 -3.93 2.41
C THR A 48 -7.37 -3.01 2.48
N TYR A 49 -6.17 -3.60 2.49
CA TYR A 49 -4.92 -2.85 2.37
C TYR A 49 -4.38 -3.04 0.96
N ASN A 50 -3.98 -1.96 0.32
CA ASN A 50 -3.57 -1.97 -1.09
C ASN A 50 -2.12 -1.52 -1.23
N ALA A 51 -1.35 -2.28 -2.00
CA ALA A 51 -0.05 -1.89 -2.51
C ALA A 51 -0.07 -1.96 -4.03
N PHE A 52 0.80 -1.19 -4.70
CA PHE A 52 0.77 -1.10 -6.16
C PHE A 52 2.16 -1.27 -6.74
N LEU A 53 2.34 -2.27 -7.58
CA LEU A 53 3.57 -2.53 -8.30
C LEU A 53 3.48 -1.91 -9.70
N ILE A 54 4.36 -0.94 -9.98
CA ILE A 54 4.46 -0.24 -11.26
C ILE A 54 5.76 -0.66 -11.92
N ARG A 55 5.67 -1.27 -13.11
CA ARG A 55 6.82 -1.69 -13.91
C ARG A 55 7.14 -0.65 -14.96
N GLY A 56 8.26 0.00 -14.82
CA GLY A 56 8.88 0.86 -15.84
C GLY A 56 10.26 0.31 -16.21
N GLN A 57 11.11 1.13 -16.78
CA GLN A 57 12.54 0.87 -16.87
C GLN A 57 13.15 0.72 -15.47
N ARG A 58 12.60 1.46 -14.51
CA ARG A 58 12.76 1.27 -13.07
C ARG A 58 11.42 0.88 -12.46
N THR A 59 11.45 -0.01 -11.50
CA THR A 59 10.24 -0.53 -10.86
C THR A 59 9.99 0.17 -9.53
N ALA A 60 8.77 0.62 -9.31
CA ALA A 60 8.31 1.14 -8.04
C ALA A 60 7.25 0.24 -7.41
N LEU A 61 7.31 0.10 -6.10
CA LEU A 61 6.23 -0.40 -5.26
C LEU A 61 5.69 0.78 -4.45
N ILE A 62 4.38 1.01 -4.48
CA ILE A 62 3.72 2.00 -3.63
C ILE A 62 3.06 1.27 -2.48
N ASP A 63 3.44 1.62 -1.27
CA ASP A 63 3.02 1.03 0.00
C ASP A 63 3.31 -0.47 0.12
N THR A 64 3.01 -1.03 1.28
CA THR A 64 3.14 -2.44 1.59
C THR A 64 1.82 -2.98 2.13
N SER A 65 1.85 -3.71 3.23
CA SER A 65 0.67 -4.23 3.89
C SER A 65 0.88 -4.31 5.39
N HIS A 66 -0.15 -4.58 6.13
CA HIS A 66 -0.09 -4.83 7.55
C HIS A 66 0.72 -6.11 7.85
N ALA A 67 1.57 -6.07 8.89
CA ALA A 67 2.48 -7.16 9.25
C ALA A 67 1.82 -8.54 9.45
N LYS A 68 0.51 -8.59 9.76
CA LYS A 68 -0.23 -9.86 9.87
C LYS A 68 -0.36 -10.63 8.54
N PHE A 69 -0.15 -9.96 7.40
CA PHE A 69 -0.13 -10.58 6.08
C PHE A 69 1.26 -11.03 5.65
N ARG A 70 2.31 -10.81 6.43
CA ARG A 70 3.72 -11.11 6.08
C ARG A 70 3.89 -12.47 5.40
N GLU A 71 3.39 -13.53 6.03
CA GLU A 71 3.58 -14.92 5.59
C GLU A 71 2.92 -15.23 4.23
N SER A 72 1.95 -14.45 3.82
CA SER A 72 1.26 -14.60 2.53
C SER A 72 1.65 -13.54 1.51
N TRP A 73 1.83 -12.30 1.95
CA TRP A 73 2.07 -11.15 1.09
C TRP A 73 3.47 -11.16 0.45
N LEU A 74 4.51 -11.50 1.23
CA LEU A 74 5.87 -11.56 0.68
C LEU A 74 6.01 -12.64 -0.41
N PRO A 75 5.54 -13.89 -0.23
CA PRO A 75 5.51 -14.86 -1.32
C PRO A 75 4.67 -14.41 -2.53
N GLN A 76 3.54 -13.70 -2.30
CA GLN A 76 2.72 -13.17 -3.37
C GLN A 76 3.48 -12.12 -4.19
N LEU A 77 4.17 -11.17 -3.54
CA LEU A 77 5.03 -10.22 -4.22
C LEU A 77 6.16 -10.93 -5.01
N GLN A 78 6.81 -11.91 -4.37
CA GLN A 78 7.87 -12.70 -5.01
C GLN A 78 7.40 -13.50 -6.22
N SER A 79 6.12 -13.88 -6.27
CA SER A 79 5.54 -14.53 -7.46
C SER A 79 5.36 -13.57 -8.64
N LEU A 80 5.32 -12.26 -8.38
CA LEU A 80 5.16 -11.21 -9.38
C LEU A 80 6.52 -10.67 -9.85
N ILE A 81 7.46 -10.51 -8.92
CA ILE A 81 8.78 -9.91 -9.17
C ILE A 81 9.79 -10.37 -8.12
N ASP A 82 11.06 -10.49 -8.50
CA ASP A 82 12.13 -10.57 -7.51
C ASP A 82 12.19 -9.25 -6.72
N PRO A 83 12.06 -9.25 -5.39
CA PRO A 83 12.14 -8.02 -4.59
C PRO A 83 13.41 -7.19 -4.84
N ARG A 84 14.51 -7.84 -5.26
CA ARG A 84 15.76 -7.16 -5.62
C ARG A 84 15.67 -6.34 -6.91
N ALA A 85 14.66 -6.60 -7.73
CA ALA A 85 14.39 -5.84 -8.95
C ALA A 85 13.47 -4.65 -8.72
N ILE A 86 13.09 -4.37 -7.47
CA ILE A 86 12.34 -3.18 -7.10
C ILE A 86 13.34 -2.07 -6.77
N ASP A 87 13.33 -0.99 -7.54
CA ASP A 87 14.25 0.14 -7.37
C ASP A 87 13.79 1.08 -6.26
N HIS A 88 12.47 1.30 -6.17
CA HIS A 88 11.87 2.29 -5.29
C HIS A 88 10.69 1.72 -4.51
N LEU A 89 10.65 1.99 -3.21
CA LEU A 89 9.47 1.81 -2.36
C LEU A 89 8.93 3.19 -1.99
N VAL A 90 7.80 3.57 -2.54
CA VAL A 90 7.11 4.80 -2.17
C VAL A 90 6.22 4.50 -0.96
N VAL A 91 6.41 5.20 0.14
CA VAL A 91 5.58 5.09 1.33
C VAL A 91 4.69 6.32 1.41
N SER A 92 3.39 6.12 1.16
CA SER A 92 2.39 7.19 1.14
C SER A 92 2.18 7.80 2.52
N HIS A 93 2.16 6.96 3.56
CA HIS A 93 2.32 7.34 4.96
C HIS A 93 2.71 6.12 5.82
N THR A 94 3.03 6.34 7.10
CA THR A 94 3.70 5.33 7.93
C THR A 94 2.78 4.57 8.88
N GLU A 95 1.46 4.61 8.67
CA GLU A 95 0.54 3.73 9.39
C GLU A 95 0.88 2.25 9.10
N PRO A 96 0.75 1.34 10.10
CA PRO A 96 1.22 -0.04 9.96
C PRO A 96 0.61 -0.85 8.82
N ASP A 97 -0.52 -0.45 8.28
CA ASP A 97 -1.16 -1.12 7.15
C ASP A 97 -0.56 -0.70 5.78
N HIS A 98 0.14 0.41 5.72
CA HIS A 98 0.92 0.86 4.57
C HIS A 98 2.41 0.53 4.71
N SER A 99 2.96 0.65 5.92
CA SER A 99 4.40 0.54 6.18
C SER A 99 4.84 -0.76 6.86
N GLY A 100 3.91 -1.64 7.23
CA GLY A 100 4.18 -2.77 8.12
C GLY A 100 5.18 -3.81 7.61
N LEU A 101 5.49 -3.82 6.32
CA LEU A 101 6.46 -4.74 5.71
C LEU A 101 7.69 -4.03 5.10
N VAL A 102 7.89 -2.75 5.39
CA VAL A 102 9.06 -1.98 4.91
C VAL A 102 10.37 -2.61 5.39
N ALA A 103 10.45 -3.00 6.66
CA ALA A 103 11.65 -3.63 7.21
C ALA A 103 11.96 -4.97 6.52
N ASP A 104 10.94 -5.76 6.22
CA ASP A 104 11.08 -7.05 5.52
C ASP A 104 11.59 -6.85 4.08
N LEU A 105 11.06 -5.87 3.37
CA LEU A 105 11.51 -5.55 2.01
C LEU A 105 12.96 -5.06 1.99
N LEU A 106 13.36 -4.27 2.96
CA LEU A 106 14.75 -3.83 3.12
C LEU A 106 15.70 -4.99 3.50
N GLU A 107 15.21 -6.07 4.12
CA GLU A 107 15.98 -7.29 4.32
C GLU A 107 16.19 -8.06 3.01
N LEU A 108 15.15 -8.15 2.19
CA LEU A 108 15.21 -8.83 0.90
C LEU A 108 16.00 -8.03 -0.14
N ASN A 109 15.93 -6.70 -0.07
CA ASN A 109 16.61 -5.78 -0.99
C ASN A 109 17.29 -4.63 -0.20
N PRO A 110 18.55 -4.79 0.21
CA PRO A 110 19.29 -3.74 0.93
C PRO A 110 19.56 -2.47 0.10
N ASP A 111 19.47 -2.56 -1.23
CA ASP A 111 19.69 -1.43 -2.16
C ASP A 111 18.40 -0.66 -2.47
N LEU A 112 17.25 -1.11 -1.97
CA LEU A 112 15.95 -0.47 -2.16
C LEU A 112 15.97 0.98 -1.68
N GLU A 113 15.58 1.93 -2.55
CA GLU A 113 15.43 3.32 -2.16
C GLU A 113 14.01 3.57 -1.64
N VAL A 114 13.88 3.95 -0.38
CA VAL A 114 12.59 4.33 0.22
C VAL A 114 12.31 5.79 -0.10
N VAL A 115 11.17 6.06 -0.74
CA VAL A 115 10.71 7.39 -1.13
C VAL A 115 9.48 7.77 -0.28
N GLY A 116 9.47 8.95 0.31
CA GLY A 116 8.35 9.40 1.14
C GLY A 116 8.49 10.87 1.53
N SER A 117 7.53 11.40 2.27
CA SER A 117 7.71 12.73 2.86
C SER A 117 8.90 12.74 3.82
N LYS A 118 9.47 13.92 4.08
CA LYS A 118 10.53 14.02 5.08
C LYS A 118 10.11 13.51 6.46
N VAL A 119 8.83 13.65 6.81
CA VAL A 119 8.26 13.17 8.07
C VAL A 119 8.18 11.64 8.04
N ALA A 120 7.70 11.04 6.95
CA ALA A 120 7.65 9.59 6.77
C ALA A 120 9.04 8.96 6.88
N ILE A 121 10.05 9.51 6.21
CA ILE A 121 11.43 9.01 6.29
C ILE A 121 11.93 9.03 7.75
N ASN A 122 11.72 10.13 8.47
CA ASN A 122 12.10 10.23 9.88
C ASN A 122 11.39 9.19 10.77
N TYR A 123 10.10 8.93 10.53
CA TYR A 123 9.37 7.89 11.26
C TYR A 123 9.90 6.48 10.93
N LEU A 124 10.17 6.20 9.66
CA LEU A 124 10.71 4.92 9.23
C LEU A 124 12.11 4.64 9.79
N GLU A 125 12.97 5.65 9.94
CA GLU A 125 14.27 5.49 10.61
C GLU A 125 14.12 4.95 12.04
N HIS A 126 13.05 5.38 12.73
CA HIS A 126 12.73 4.88 14.08
C HIS A 126 12.01 3.52 14.08
N GLN A 127 11.28 3.17 13.01
CA GLN A 127 10.59 1.89 12.91
C GLN A 127 11.50 0.76 12.43
N VAL A 128 12.36 1.04 11.48
CA VAL A 128 13.23 0.04 10.84
C VAL A 128 14.46 -0.29 11.68
N HIS A 129 14.92 0.64 12.51
CA HIS A 129 16.08 0.51 13.42
C HIS A 129 17.41 0.14 12.72
N ARG A 130 17.55 0.47 11.44
CA ARG A 130 18.78 0.31 10.67
C ARG A 130 18.87 1.37 9.57
N PRO A 131 20.09 1.72 9.09
CA PRO A 131 20.23 2.60 7.94
C PRO A 131 19.61 1.99 6.66
N PHE A 132 19.02 2.83 5.83
CA PHE A 132 18.53 2.47 4.50
C PHE A 132 18.67 3.66 3.55
N ARG A 133 18.64 3.39 2.25
CA ARG A 133 18.64 4.46 1.24
C ARG A 133 17.28 5.12 1.22
N SER A 134 17.25 6.44 1.26
CA SER A 134 15.99 7.19 1.27
C SER A 134 16.04 8.44 0.41
N ARG A 135 14.86 8.84 -0.07
CA ARG A 135 14.63 10.09 -0.80
C ARG A 135 13.42 10.78 -0.22
N ALA A 136 13.62 11.93 0.41
CA ALA A 136 12.51 12.77 0.84
C ALA A 136 11.96 13.57 -0.34
N VAL A 137 10.62 13.55 -0.49
CA VAL A 137 9.88 14.23 -1.57
C VAL A 137 8.79 15.15 -1.01
N LYS A 138 8.36 16.10 -1.83
CA LYS A 138 7.30 17.08 -1.56
C LYS A 138 6.53 17.42 -2.83
N SER A 139 5.50 18.24 -2.72
CA SER A 139 4.71 18.70 -3.87
C SER A 139 5.59 19.25 -4.99
N GLY A 140 5.37 18.77 -6.20
CA GLY A 140 6.08 19.14 -7.41
C GLY A 140 7.36 18.35 -7.68
N ASP A 141 7.86 17.57 -6.73
CA ASP A 141 8.94 16.61 -6.99
C ASP A 141 8.40 15.44 -7.83
N SER A 142 9.27 14.81 -8.59
CA SER A 142 8.89 13.66 -9.43
C SER A 142 9.92 12.53 -9.38
N LEU A 143 9.45 11.33 -9.70
CA LEU A 143 10.24 10.13 -9.86
C LEU A 143 9.94 9.54 -11.25
N ASP A 144 10.94 9.55 -12.10
CA ASP A 144 10.88 8.99 -13.44
C ASP A 144 11.17 7.49 -13.38
N LEU A 145 10.22 6.68 -13.81
CA LEU A 145 10.36 5.22 -13.90
C LEU A 145 10.61 4.77 -15.35
N GLY A 146 10.34 5.64 -16.33
CA GLY A 146 10.45 5.30 -17.75
C GLY A 146 9.42 4.26 -18.20
N CYS A 147 9.64 3.72 -19.40
CA CYS A 147 8.80 2.69 -20.00
C CYS A 147 9.42 1.30 -19.77
N ALA A 148 8.62 0.32 -19.38
CA ALA A 148 9.05 -1.06 -19.29
C ALA A 148 9.42 -1.62 -20.69
N ASP A 149 10.31 -2.61 -20.76
CA ASP A 149 10.62 -3.32 -22.01
C ASP A 149 9.36 -3.99 -22.57
N GLY A 150 8.92 -3.53 -23.74
CA GLY A 150 7.66 -3.97 -24.35
C GLY A 150 6.39 -3.37 -23.70
N GLY A 151 6.55 -2.46 -22.74
CA GLY A 151 5.46 -1.70 -22.14
C GLY A 151 4.89 -0.62 -23.08
N THR A 152 3.77 -0.04 -22.67
CA THR A 152 3.05 0.97 -23.47
C THR A 152 2.98 2.32 -22.79
N SER A 153 3.39 2.40 -21.52
CA SER A 153 3.29 3.61 -20.71
C SER A 153 4.65 4.08 -20.21
N ASP A 154 4.89 5.39 -20.33
CA ASP A 154 6.07 6.05 -19.79
C ASP A 154 5.72 6.58 -18.40
N HIS A 155 6.05 5.80 -17.37
CA HIS A 155 5.64 6.06 -16.00
C HIS A 155 6.49 7.14 -15.34
N ARG A 156 5.82 8.16 -14.83
CA ARG A 156 6.43 9.22 -14.03
C ARG A 156 5.51 9.59 -12.87
N LEU A 157 5.96 9.33 -11.67
CA LEU A 157 5.24 9.70 -10.47
C LEU A 157 5.51 11.17 -10.14
N GLU A 158 4.47 11.97 -9.97
CA GLU A 158 4.52 13.30 -9.39
C GLU A 158 3.95 13.25 -7.97
N PHE A 159 4.63 13.88 -7.02
CA PHE A 159 4.25 13.85 -5.62
C PHE A 159 3.47 15.09 -5.20
N VAL A 160 2.46 14.88 -4.36
CA VAL A 160 1.65 15.93 -3.76
C VAL A 160 1.67 15.75 -2.24
N SER A 161 2.22 16.73 -1.52
CA SER A 161 2.17 16.72 -0.06
C SER A 161 0.73 16.92 0.42
N ALA A 162 0.26 16.00 1.26
CA ALA A 162 -1.09 16.00 1.80
C ALA A 162 -1.09 15.85 3.33
N PRO A 163 -0.33 16.70 4.07
CA PRO A 163 -0.17 16.54 5.51
C PRO A 163 -1.52 16.65 6.22
N ASN A 164 -1.75 15.74 7.18
CA ASN A 164 -2.99 15.61 7.96
C ASN A 164 -4.22 15.12 7.15
N LEU A 165 -3.98 14.46 6.01
CA LEU A 165 -4.97 13.68 5.29
C LEU A 165 -4.59 12.18 5.30
N HIS A 166 -4.72 11.39 6.42
CA HIS A 166 -5.11 11.87 7.76
C HIS A 166 -3.90 11.98 8.72
N TRP A 167 -2.70 11.53 8.31
CA TRP A 167 -1.48 11.60 9.10
C TRP A 167 -0.57 12.75 8.63
N PRO A 168 0.34 13.27 9.50
CA PRO A 168 1.18 14.42 9.17
C PRO A 168 2.22 14.15 8.08
N ASP A 169 2.50 12.90 7.78
CA ASP A 169 3.51 12.42 6.83
C ASP A 169 2.93 12.07 5.45
N THR A 170 1.60 12.17 5.26
CA THR A 170 0.90 11.73 4.05
C THR A 170 1.37 12.46 2.78
N ILE A 171 1.62 11.69 1.73
CA ILE A 171 1.80 12.14 0.35
C ILE A 171 0.87 11.37 -0.59
N PHE A 172 0.48 12.02 -1.69
CA PHE A 172 -0.12 11.33 -2.83
C PHE A 172 0.91 11.19 -3.94
N SER A 173 0.73 10.18 -4.79
CA SER A 173 1.54 9.96 -5.98
C SER A 173 0.63 9.91 -7.20
N TYR A 174 0.86 10.76 -8.19
CA TYR A 174 0.14 10.74 -9.46
C TYR A 174 1.04 10.20 -10.56
N ASP A 175 0.62 9.13 -11.21
CA ASP A 175 1.35 8.56 -12.34
C ASP A 175 0.83 9.13 -13.65
N HIS A 176 1.66 9.90 -14.32
CA HIS A 176 1.34 10.52 -15.61
C HIS A 176 1.19 9.48 -16.74
N GLY A 177 1.88 8.35 -16.65
CA GLY A 177 1.84 7.29 -17.66
C GLY A 177 0.51 6.54 -17.70
N SER A 178 -0.06 6.26 -16.53
CA SER A 178 -1.33 5.53 -16.40
C SER A 178 -2.53 6.43 -16.09
N GLY A 179 -2.31 7.68 -15.64
CA GLY A 179 -3.35 8.56 -15.16
C GLY A 179 -3.92 8.18 -13.79
N VAL A 180 -3.23 7.32 -13.04
CA VAL A 180 -3.67 6.85 -11.72
C VAL A 180 -3.17 7.78 -10.62
N LEU A 181 -4.07 8.18 -9.72
CA LEU A 181 -3.75 8.86 -8.48
C LEU A 181 -3.74 7.84 -7.32
N TYR A 182 -2.61 7.66 -6.69
CA TYR A 182 -2.45 6.89 -5.45
C TYR A 182 -2.63 7.86 -4.29
N SER A 183 -3.83 7.89 -3.74
CA SER A 183 -4.26 8.90 -2.76
C SER A 183 -4.18 8.40 -1.31
N CYS A 184 -3.50 7.28 -1.07
CA CYS A 184 -3.46 6.69 0.25
C CYS A 184 -4.91 6.46 0.77
N ASP A 185 -5.22 6.85 1.99
CA ASP A 185 -6.55 6.70 2.61
C ASP A 185 -7.56 7.78 2.24
N ALA A 186 -7.09 8.86 1.60
CA ALA A 186 -8.00 9.90 1.15
C ALA A 186 -8.95 9.37 0.07
N PHE A 187 -10.23 9.75 0.16
CA PHE A 187 -11.32 9.33 -0.72
C PHE A 187 -11.72 7.85 -0.61
N GLY A 188 -11.10 7.09 0.31
CA GLY A 188 -11.40 5.70 0.56
C GLY A 188 -12.34 5.48 1.73
N LEU A 189 -12.70 4.23 1.95
CA LEU A 189 -13.38 3.76 3.16
C LEU A 189 -12.92 2.34 3.51
N HIS A 190 -13.15 1.94 4.76
CA HIS A 190 -12.89 0.58 5.20
C HIS A 190 -13.96 -0.37 4.66
N TYR A 191 -13.57 -1.14 3.66
CA TYR A 191 -14.44 -2.14 3.04
C TYR A 191 -13.61 -3.32 2.52
N CYS A 192 -14.15 -4.53 2.66
CA CYS A 192 -13.53 -5.74 2.15
C CYS A 192 -14.47 -6.41 1.14
N SER A 193 -13.99 -6.60 -0.08
CA SER A 193 -14.73 -7.23 -1.17
C SER A 193 -13.76 -7.90 -2.14
N ASP A 194 -14.22 -8.95 -2.83
CA ASP A 194 -13.49 -9.54 -3.97
C ASP A 194 -13.51 -8.64 -5.21
N GLU A 195 -14.45 -7.67 -5.28
CA GLU A 195 -14.48 -6.68 -6.35
C GLU A 195 -13.29 -5.74 -6.26
N VAL A 196 -12.59 -5.58 -7.39
CA VAL A 196 -11.37 -4.75 -7.46
C VAL A 196 -11.72 -3.27 -7.58
N PHE A 197 -12.78 -2.96 -8.33
CA PHE A 197 -13.22 -1.60 -8.63
C PHE A 197 -14.59 -1.33 -8.02
N ASP A 198 -14.77 -0.12 -7.51
CA ASP A 198 -16.02 0.40 -6.96
C ASP A 198 -16.86 1.18 -7.99
N SER A 199 -16.70 0.84 -9.27
CA SER A 199 -17.44 1.47 -10.38
C SER A 199 -18.98 1.34 -10.26
N ASP A 200 -19.44 0.34 -9.50
CA ASP A 200 -20.83 0.22 -9.05
C ASP A 200 -20.86 0.04 -7.53
N PRO A 201 -20.89 1.14 -6.75
CA PRO A 201 -20.84 1.06 -5.29
C PRO A 201 -22.03 0.31 -4.65
N GLY A 202 -23.17 0.14 -5.36
CA GLY A 202 -24.26 -0.74 -4.96
C GLY A 202 -24.57 -0.69 -3.46
N ALA A 203 -24.36 -1.80 -2.76
CA ALA A 203 -24.65 -1.95 -1.33
C ALA A 203 -23.76 -1.09 -0.41
N ILE A 204 -22.59 -0.62 -0.87
CA ILE A 204 -21.69 0.25 -0.08
C ILE A 204 -21.98 1.74 -0.28
N ALA A 205 -22.81 2.11 -1.27
CA ALA A 205 -23.15 3.50 -1.51
C ALA A 205 -23.64 4.28 -0.27
N PRO A 206 -24.38 3.66 0.69
CA PRO A 206 -24.76 4.34 1.93
C PRO A 206 -23.58 4.70 2.82
N ASP A 207 -22.46 3.93 2.78
CA ASP A 207 -21.29 4.13 3.61
C ASP A 207 -20.44 5.32 3.11
N PHE A 208 -20.61 5.75 1.86
CA PHE A 208 -20.03 6.98 1.29
C PHE A 208 -20.83 8.27 1.63
N ARG A 209 -21.95 8.15 2.32
CA ARG A 209 -22.75 9.32 2.71
C ARG A 209 -22.36 9.73 4.12
N PHE A 210 -21.66 10.84 4.21
CA PHE A 210 -21.37 11.54 5.46
C PHE A 210 -22.52 12.49 5.83
#